data_c492d05933c32ae1de83ab551d4dea39
#
_entry.id   c492d05933c32ae1de83ab551d4dea39
#
_cell.length_a   1.000
_cell.length_b   1.000
_cell.length_c   1.000
_cell.angle_alpha   90.00
_cell.angle_beta   90.00
_cell.angle_gamma   90.00
#
_symmetry.space_group_name_H-M   'P 1'
#
loop_
_entity.id
_entity.type
_entity.pdbx_description
1 polymer ?
#
loop_
_entity_poly.entity_id
_entity_poly.type
_entity_poly.pdbx_seq_one_letter_code
_entity_poly.pdbx_strand_id
1 'polypeptide(L)'
;MGFPKRVCIYFFIILIPLFYRWKWNDSSVFISSDPEIKYYQVLNSLAGGSAEECYFPAKVLGFEVSMIPFGYPWAFFLKNGNCVFQYPVLFTWIQKLILLVVSIKWITYIPIFFYFLNFLLLDRILNKYEKRGIFILLSTIFIQCLTPIFLSSLDYSELTITNFFLLAAILSYLEFQEKSEFRYGLLLAVAIVFNFQLRPESSIALIIFLGISFVKTQNQISLIKKLIPYILLCIGLQTLFFLWNHDVYGHFLGMRGLNTVTDMESGNLQRDLGREWIADLWGNDFKIGIFKGYPILFLATLPLWWEKKSSIFPFLISGVIFILLLPIISPYRAGVDIFGMRYFESGIYILMIGVFLSLGKKQFKFPVYLLFLPLVYFSYKSDTRAIKQWSSSAKLYHQVMDQIDQINPDLIVQRGLSISYLVGYSYVKYPQLAIYSNDDWLKIENQLQNKASRILYLEWEGNQLVNAEFPSAIWKEKFDINFKLNPVKYKIHSEYSLAHFKGSLLEKK
;
A
#
# COMPACT_ATOMS: atom_id res chain seq x y z
N MET A 1 1.77 -34.81 -3.99
CA MET A 1 1.85 -34.25 -2.64
C MET A 1 0.50 -33.67 -2.24
N GLY A 2 -0.05 -34.11 -1.09
CA GLY A 2 -1.35 -33.64 -0.61
C GLY A 2 -1.31 -32.21 -0.08
N PHE A 3 -2.48 -31.56 0.03
CA PHE A 3 -2.64 -30.19 0.54
C PHE A 3 -1.98 -29.94 1.90
N PRO A 4 -2.16 -30.79 2.95
CA PRO A 4 -1.54 -30.55 4.26
C PRO A 4 -0.01 -30.44 4.20
N LYS A 5 0.64 -31.29 3.41
CA LYS A 5 2.10 -31.22 3.24
C LYS A 5 2.55 -29.94 2.54
N ARG A 6 1.76 -29.41 1.60
CA ARG A 6 2.04 -28.11 0.95
C ARG A 6 1.90 -26.96 1.94
N VAL A 7 0.87 -26.99 2.80
CA VAL A 7 0.67 -26.00 3.86
C VAL A 7 1.89 -25.91 4.79
N CYS A 8 2.45 -27.05 5.20
CA CYS A 8 3.67 -27.06 6.00
C CYS A 8 4.84 -26.35 5.28
N ILE A 9 5.00 -26.57 3.97
CA ILE A 9 6.07 -25.90 3.20
C ILE A 9 5.80 -24.39 3.13
N TYR A 10 4.54 -23.96 2.88
CA TYR A 10 4.19 -22.55 2.88
C TYR A 10 4.49 -21.89 4.22
N PHE A 11 4.24 -22.59 5.33
CA PHE A 11 4.60 -22.10 6.66
C PHE A 11 6.12 -21.85 6.79
N PHE A 12 6.97 -22.75 6.27
CA PHE A 12 8.42 -22.49 6.27
C PHE A 12 8.83 -21.31 5.37
N ILE A 13 8.16 -21.12 4.24
CA ILE A 13 8.44 -19.97 3.34
C ILE A 13 8.11 -18.65 4.01
N ILE A 14 7.04 -18.59 4.80
CA ILE A 14 6.65 -17.40 5.56
C ILE A 14 7.73 -16.98 6.58
N LEU A 15 8.58 -17.86 7.01
CA LEU A 15 9.71 -17.48 7.86
C LEU A 15 10.66 -16.49 7.19
N ILE A 16 10.69 -16.42 5.85
CA ILE A 16 11.54 -15.48 5.11
C ILE A 16 11.09 -14.02 5.36
N PRO A 17 9.83 -13.60 5.06
CA PRO A 17 9.40 -12.26 5.37
C PRO A 17 9.36 -11.98 6.88
N LEU A 18 9.04 -12.96 7.72
CA LEU A 18 9.14 -12.82 9.18
C LEU A 18 10.57 -12.49 9.62
N PHE A 19 11.58 -13.18 9.05
CA PHE A 19 12.99 -12.92 9.34
C PHE A 19 13.41 -11.50 8.94
N TYR A 20 13.03 -11.02 7.73
CA TYR A 20 13.34 -9.66 7.33
C TYR A 20 12.67 -8.63 8.25
N ARG A 21 11.41 -8.85 8.59
CA ARG A 21 10.68 -7.95 9.47
C ARG A 21 11.28 -7.91 10.86
N TRP A 22 11.65 -9.08 11.41
CA TRP A 22 12.37 -9.20 12.67
C TRP A 22 13.75 -8.52 12.61
N LYS A 23 14.50 -8.72 11.52
CA LYS A 23 15.83 -8.11 11.34
C LYS A 23 15.78 -6.59 11.28
N TRP A 24 14.73 -6.01 10.74
CA TRP A 24 14.52 -4.55 10.75
C TRP A 24 14.09 -4.03 12.11
N ASN A 25 13.95 -4.92 13.04
CA ASN A 25 13.83 -4.72 14.47
C ASN A 25 12.77 -3.75 14.88
N ASP A 26 11.56 -3.78 14.24
CA ASP A 26 10.47 -3.17 14.95
C ASP A 26 9.10 -3.20 14.26
N SER A 27 8.09 -3.26 15.10
CA SER A 27 6.73 -2.84 14.83
C SER A 27 6.61 -1.35 14.48
N SER A 28 7.68 -0.58 14.61
CA SER A 28 7.72 0.87 14.46
C SER A 28 8.46 1.35 13.21
N VAL A 29 9.18 0.48 12.50
CA VAL A 29 9.86 0.87 11.27
C VAL A 29 8.94 0.72 10.08
N PHE A 30 8.58 1.84 9.51
CA PHE A 30 7.84 1.95 8.25
C PHE A 30 8.80 2.35 7.14
N ILE A 31 8.66 1.67 6.01
CA ILE A 31 9.58 1.81 4.89
C ILE A 31 9.21 3.02 4.02
N SER A 32 7.97 3.47 4.14
CA SER A 32 7.43 4.64 3.44
C SER A 32 6.41 5.38 4.31
N SER A 33 6.06 6.59 3.92
CA SER A 33 5.09 7.43 4.62
C SER A 33 3.66 6.85 4.65
N ASP A 34 3.24 6.17 3.58
CA ASP A 34 1.90 5.61 3.49
C ASP A 34 1.58 4.61 4.63
N PRO A 35 2.43 3.61 4.89
CA PRO A 35 2.30 2.70 6.02
C PRO A 35 2.24 3.39 7.36
N GLU A 36 3.04 4.43 7.53
CA GLU A 36 3.14 5.19 8.76
C GLU A 36 1.83 5.92 9.08
N ILE A 37 1.26 6.63 8.11
CA ILE A 37 -0.02 7.33 8.27
C ILE A 37 -1.14 6.32 8.60
N LYS A 38 -1.18 5.17 7.93
CA LYS A 38 -2.12 4.09 8.24
C LYS A 38 -1.97 3.57 9.68
N TYR A 39 -0.75 3.49 10.17
CA TYR A 39 -0.48 3.13 11.56
C TYR A 39 -1.06 4.16 12.52
N TYR A 40 -0.93 5.46 12.23
CA TYR A 40 -1.52 6.51 13.06
C TYR A 40 -3.05 6.49 13.04
N GLN A 41 -3.68 6.15 11.90
CA GLN A 41 -5.14 5.94 11.87
C GLN A 41 -5.57 4.82 12.83
N VAL A 42 -4.83 3.71 12.85
CA VAL A 42 -5.12 2.60 13.77
C VAL A 42 -4.92 3.02 15.22
N LEU A 43 -3.82 3.73 15.53
CA LEU A 43 -3.57 4.25 16.89
C LEU A 43 -4.68 5.19 17.36
N ASN A 44 -5.11 6.13 16.51
CA ASN A 44 -6.20 7.03 16.84
C ASN A 44 -7.49 6.27 17.15
N SER A 45 -7.81 5.29 16.32
CA SER A 45 -8.99 4.44 16.51
C SER A 45 -8.94 3.58 17.78
N LEU A 46 -7.75 3.13 18.19
CA LEU A 46 -7.56 2.40 19.45
C LEU A 46 -7.66 3.32 20.67
N ALA A 47 -7.25 4.58 20.53
CA ALA A 47 -7.38 5.61 21.57
C ALA A 47 -8.80 6.15 21.72
N GLY A 48 -9.78 5.62 21.01
CA GLY A 48 -11.19 6.01 21.06
C GLY A 48 -11.60 7.09 20.06
N GLY A 49 -10.68 7.56 19.21
CA GLY A 49 -10.99 8.42 18.06
C GLY A 49 -11.66 7.66 16.92
N SER A 50 -12.19 8.39 15.94
CA SER A 50 -12.73 7.78 14.74
C SER A 50 -11.60 7.29 13.82
N ALA A 51 -11.88 6.27 12.99
CA ALA A 51 -10.90 5.58 12.18
C ALA A 51 -10.37 6.45 11.02
N GLU A 52 -11.09 7.49 10.66
CA GLU A 52 -10.76 8.45 9.61
C GLU A 52 -9.97 9.66 10.12
N GLU A 53 -10.08 10.01 11.41
CA GLU A 53 -9.43 11.18 11.96
C GLU A 53 -7.92 11.02 12.12
N CYS A 54 -7.22 12.14 12.00
CA CYS A 54 -5.78 12.18 12.17
C CYS A 54 -5.39 12.03 13.65
N TYR A 55 -4.38 11.24 13.90
CA TYR A 55 -3.70 11.21 15.17
C TYR A 55 -2.77 12.43 15.29
N PHE A 56 -3.05 13.34 16.22
CA PHE A 56 -2.29 14.57 16.43
C PHE A 56 -1.92 14.77 17.90
N PRO A 57 -0.79 14.20 18.36
CA PRO A 57 -0.36 14.32 19.77
C PRO A 57 -0.18 15.76 20.26
N ALA A 58 0.28 16.66 19.40
CA ALA A 58 0.51 18.06 19.75
C ALA A 58 -0.79 18.84 20.05
N LYS A 59 -1.97 18.30 19.77
CA LYS A 59 -3.27 18.86 20.17
C LYS A 59 -3.37 19.05 21.71
N VAL A 60 -2.74 18.16 22.48
CA VAL A 60 -2.69 18.28 23.96
C VAL A 60 -1.97 19.54 24.41
N LEU A 61 -1.03 20.04 23.61
CA LEU A 61 -0.32 21.28 23.85
C LEU A 61 -1.10 22.52 23.35
N GLY A 62 -2.29 22.32 22.76
CA GLY A 62 -3.16 23.40 22.27
C GLY A 62 -2.84 23.86 20.84
N PHE A 63 -2.05 23.09 20.08
CA PHE A 63 -1.74 23.43 18.70
C PHE A 63 -2.86 23.06 17.74
N GLU A 64 -2.96 23.85 16.67
CA GLU A 64 -3.92 23.63 15.59
C GLU A 64 -3.48 22.48 14.68
N VAL A 65 -4.45 21.78 14.14
CA VAL A 65 -4.23 20.66 13.19
C VAL A 65 -3.52 21.10 11.90
N SER A 66 -3.57 22.38 11.55
CA SER A 66 -2.84 22.96 10.41
C SER A 66 -1.32 22.80 10.51
N MET A 67 -0.79 22.55 11.71
CA MET A 67 0.63 22.32 11.98
C MET A 67 1.03 20.84 11.98
N ILE A 68 0.14 19.96 11.55
CA ILE A 68 0.43 18.51 11.47
C ILE A 68 1.60 18.27 10.50
N PRO A 69 2.61 17.44 10.84
CA PRO A 69 3.82 17.30 10.04
C PRO A 69 3.66 16.31 8.85
N PHE A 70 2.45 16.18 8.31
CA PHE A 70 2.18 15.33 7.15
C PHE A 70 1.73 16.13 5.94
N GLY A 71 1.93 15.52 4.75
CA GLY A 71 1.61 16.15 3.49
C GLY A 71 0.14 16.48 3.28
N TYR A 72 -0.21 17.76 3.32
CA TYR A 72 -1.50 18.27 2.88
C TYR A 72 -1.38 18.74 1.42
N PRO A 73 -2.35 18.48 0.53
CA PRO A 73 -3.66 17.82 0.76
C PRO A 73 -3.64 16.29 0.52
N TRP A 74 -2.52 15.70 0.14
CA TRP A 74 -2.51 14.32 -0.34
C TRP A 74 -2.41 13.25 0.78
N ALA A 75 -1.97 13.59 1.97
CA ALA A 75 -1.95 12.67 3.11
C ALA A 75 -3.19 12.80 3.99
N PHE A 76 -3.68 14.01 4.17
CA PHE A 76 -4.85 14.32 4.97
C PHE A 76 -5.62 15.53 4.41
N PHE A 77 -6.84 15.70 4.88
CA PHE A 77 -7.73 16.78 4.50
C PHE A 77 -8.31 17.47 5.74
N LEU A 78 -8.60 18.76 5.64
CA LEU A 78 -9.26 19.51 6.71
C LEU A 78 -10.74 19.66 6.37
N LYS A 79 -11.62 19.04 7.18
CA LYS A 79 -13.07 19.17 7.07
C LYS A 79 -13.63 19.77 8.36
N ASN A 80 -14.21 20.95 8.28
CA ASN A 80 -14.80 21.64 9.43
C ASN A 80 -13.85 21.79 10.62
N GLY A 81 -12.56 22.04 10.36
CA GLY A 81 -11.53 22.15 11.37
C GLY A 81 -10.97 20.82 11.89
N ASN A 82 -11.52 19.68 11.45
CA ASN A 82 -11.00 18.36 11.78
C ASN A 82 -10.09 17.85 10.66
N CYS A 83 -9.02 17.17 11.05
CA CYS A 83 -8.12 16.49 10.14
C CYS A 83 -8.61 15.06 9.85
N VAL A 84 -8.67 14.71 8.58
CA VAL A 84 -9.11 13.39 8.11
C VAL A 84 -8.06 12.81 7.19
N PHE A 85 -7.61 11.58 7.44
CA PHE A 85 -6.65 10.88 6.58
C PHE A 85 -7.30 10.29 5.34
N GLN A 86 -6.52 10.17 4.26
CA GLN A 86 -7.02 9.69 2.96
C GLN A 86 -7.12 8.16 2.81
N TYR A 87 -6.59 7.40 3.75
CA TYR A 87 -6.48 5.95 3.57
C TYR A 87 -7.77 5.20 3.90
N PRO A 88 -7.97 3.99 3.32
CA PRO A 88 -9.21 3.25 3.47
C PRO A 88 -9.52 2.92 4.94
N VAL A 89 -10.66 3.39 5.44
CA VAL A 89 -11.10 3.14 6.81
C VAL A 89 -11.35 1.65 7.07
N LEU A 90 -11.79 0.91 6.06
CA LEU A 90 -11.94 -0.55 6.18
C LEU A 90 -10.62 -1.23 6.58
N PHE A 91 -9.47 -0.74 6.10
CA PHE A 91 -8.17 -1.24 6.55
C PHE A 91 -7.99 -1.03 8.05
N THR A 92 -8.28 0.17 8.54
CA THR A 92 -8.21 0.51 9.97
C THR A 92 -9.14 -0.36 10.81
N TRP A 93 -10.38 -0.59 10.36
CA TRP A 93 -11.33 -1.45 11.05
C TRP A 93 -10.87 -2.92 11.13
N ILE A 94 -10.35 -3.47 10.03
CA ILE A 94 -9.78 -4.83 10.03
C ILE A 94 -8.63 -4.93 11.01
N GLN A 95 -7.72 -3.94 11.00
CA GLN A 95 -6.59 -3.90 11.93
C GLN A 95 -7.06 -3.82 13.39
N LYS A 96 -8.02 -2.93 13.68
CA LYS A 96 -8.60 -2.78 15.01
C LYS A 96 -9.22 -4.10 15.52
N LEU A 97 -9.98 -4.80 14.68
CA LEU A 97 -10.55 -6.10 15.04
C LEU A 97 -9.48 -7.13 15.40
N ILE A 98 -8.40 -7.20 14.61
CA ILE A 98 -7.29 -8.11 14.90
C ILE A 98 -6.60 -7.73 16.21
N LEU A 99 -6.42 -6.43 16.46
CA LEU A 99 -5.78 -5.92 17.67
C LEU A 99 -6.61 -6.06 18.95
N LEU A 100 -7.87 -6.47 18.85
CA LEU A 100 -8.64 -6.91 20.05
C LEU A 100 -8.08 -8.20 20.65
N VAL A 101 -7.39 -9.02 19.85
CA VAL A 101 -6.84 -10.32 20.28
C VAL A 101 -5.31 -10.37 20.22
N VAL A 102 -4.68 -9.44 19.51
CA VAL A 102 -3.23 -9.39 19.29
C VAL A 102 -2.68 -8.06 19.79
N SER A 103 -1.51 -8.07 20.45
CA SER A 103 -0.85 -6.84 20.88
C SER A 103 -0.48 -5.93 19.69
N ILE A 104 -0.56 -4.61 19.89
CA ILE A 104 -0.14 -3.59 18.91
C ILE A 104 1.30 -3.80 18.39
N LYS A 105 2.18 -4.41 19.17
CA LYS A 105 3.55 -4.76 18.77
C LYS A 105 3.62 -5.67 17.55
N TRP A 106 2.55 -6.41 17.26
CA TRP A 106 2.47 -7.34 16.14
C TRP A 106 1.79 -6.76 14.89
N ILE A 107 1.39 -5.48 14.92
CA ILE A 107 0.62 -4.86 13.85
C ILE A 107 1.30 -4.98 12.47
N THR A 108 2.61 -4.77 12.42
CA THR A 108 3.38 -4.82 11.16
C THR A 108 3.57 -6.24 10.60
N TYR A 109 3.20 -7.26 11.37
CA TYR A 109 3.21 -8.66 10.93
C TYR A 109 1.86 -9.11 10.34
N ILE A 110 0.81 -8.30 10.46
CA ILE A 110 -0.50 -8.61 9.89
C ILE A 110 -0.46 -8.79 8.37
N PRO A 111 0.28 -7.98 7.58
CA PRO A 111 0.46 -8.24 6.15
C PRO A 111 1.03 -9.63 5.85
N ILE A 112 1.98 -10.12 6.66
CA ILE A 112 2.58 -11.45 6.50
C ILE A 112 1.55 -12.56 6.78
N PHE A 113 0.68 -12.36 7.76
CA PHE A 113 -0.42 -13.29 8.01
C PHE A 113 -1.37 -13.40 6.81
N PHE A 114 -1.81 -12.27 6.24
CA PHE A 114 -2.65 -12.29 5.03
C PHE A 114 -1.90 -12.83 3.81
N TYR A 115 -0.60 -12.57 3.70
CA TYR A 115 0.24 -13.18 2.67
C TYR A 115 0.25 -14.71 2.78
N PHE A 116 0.30 -15.27 4.00
CA PHE A 116 0.13 -16.72 4.20
C PHE A 116 -1.25 -17.21 3.76
N LEU A 117 -2.32 -16.50 4.10
CA LEU A 117 -3.67 -16.86 3.65
C LEU A 117 -3.77 -16.84 2.11
N ASN A 118 -3.05 -15.92 1.45
CA ASN A 118 -2.98 -15.86 -0.01
C ASN A 118 -2.32 -17.11 -0.62
N PHE A 119 -1.31 -17.69 0.02
CA PHE A 119 -0.76 -18.99 -0.38
C PHE A 119 -1.85 -20.08 -0.38
N LEU A 120 -2.67 -20.12 0.67
CA LEU A 120 -3.71 -21.14 0.82
C LEU A 120 -4.82 -20.98 -0.22
N LEU A 121 -5.26 -19.77 -0.49
CA LEU A 121 -6.30 -19.49 -1.49
C LEU A 121 -5.79 -19.77 -2.91
N LEU A 122 -4.56 -19.36 -3.22
CA LEU A 122 -3.94 -19.58 -4.51
C LEU A 122 -3.75 -21.08 -4.77
N ASP A 123 -3.26 -21.83 -3.78
CA ASP A 123 -3.15 -23.30 -3.86
C ASP A 123 -4.51 -23.94 -4.19
N ARG A 124 -5.59 -23.50 -3.54
CA ARG A 124 -6.95 -24.01 -3.79
C ARG A 124 -7.43 -23.67 -5.19
N ILE A 125 -7.19 -22.46 -5.67
CA ILE A 125 -7.55 -22.07 -7.03
C ILE A 125 -6.82 -22.93 -8.05
N LEU A 126 -5.51 -23.09 -7.91
CA LEU A 126 -4.71 -23.93 -8.81
C LEU A 126 -5.13 -25.39 -8.77
N ASN A 127 -5.49 -25.92 -7.59
CA ASN A 127 -5.92 -27.33 -7.41
C ASN A 127 -7.26 -27.66 -8.09
N LYS A 128 -8.07 -26.65 -8.45
CA LYS A 128 -9.29 -26.89 -9.24
C LYS A 128 -8.97 -27.35 -10.67
N TYR A 129 -7.86 -26.93 -11.21
CA TYR A 129 -7.48 -27.17 -12.60
C TYR A 129 -6.31 -28.15 -12.76
N GLU A 130 -5.50 -28.31 -11.74
CA GLU A 130 -4.27 -29.12 -11.75
C GLU A 130 -4.26 -30.12 -10.58
N LYS A 131 -3.88 -31.35 -10.83
CA LYS A 131 -3.86 -32.42 -9.81
C LYS A 131 -2.46 -32.75 -9.31
N ARG A 132 -1.41 -32.32 -10.02
CA ARG A 132 -0.02 -32.58 -9.64
C ARG A 132 0.41 -31.70 -8.49
N GLY A 133 0.40 -32.21 -7.27
CA GLY A 133 0.65 -31.45 -6.06
C GLY A 133 2.01 -30.74 -5.98
N ILE A 134 3.06 -31.29 -6.63
CA ILE A 134 4.37 -30.62 -6.73
C ILE A 134 4.29 -29.41 -7.66
N PHE A 135 3.57 -29.55 -8.78
CA PHE A 135 3.41 -28.45 -9.73
C PHE A 135 2.62 -27.29 -9.09
N ILE A 136 1.53 -27.60 -8.36
CA ILE A 136 0.77 -26.61 -7.62
C ILE A 136 1.68 -25.87 -6.60
N LEU A 137 2.46 -26.63 -5.81
CA LEU A 137 3.40 -26.05 -4.86
C LEU A 137 4.36 -25.09 -5.51
N LEU A 138 5.06 -25.52 -6.57
CA LEU A 138 6.03 -24.68 -7.27
C LEU A 138 5.36 -23.45 -7.87
N SER A 139 4.21 -23.61 -8.54
CA SER A 139 3.47 -22.48 -9.12
C SER A 139 3.06 -21.46 -8.06
N THR A 140 2.57 -21.91 -6.92
CA THR A 140 2.20 -21.04 -5.80
C THR A 140 3.40 -20.28 -5.26
N ILE A 141 4.53 -20.96 -5.07
CA ILE A 141 5.80 -20.32 -4.62
C ILE A 141 6.28 -19.29 -5.64
N PHE A 142 6.27 -19.63 -6.93
CA PHE A 142 6.71 -18.71 -7.98
C PHE A 142 5.86 -17.45 -8.03
N ILE A 143 4.54 -17.58 -7.96
CA ILE A 143 3.63 -16.43 -7.98
C ILE A 143 3.85 -15.55 -6.75
N GLN A 144 3.97 -16.13 -5.59
CA GLN A 144 4.10 -15.39 -4.33
C GLN A 144 5.49 -14.79 -4.12
N CYS A 145 6.56 -15.54 -4.44
CA CYS A 145 7.92 -15.17 -4.01
C CYS A 145 8.78 -14.55 -5.13
N LEU A 146 8.37 -14.64 -6.40
CA LEU A 146 9.16 -14.17 -7.55
C LEU A 146 8.43 -13.11 -8.38
N THR A 147 7.49 -12.42 -7.75
CA THR A 147 6.76 -11.28 -8.31
C THR A 147 6.72 -10.16 -7.26
N PRO A 148 6.29 -8.93 -7.60
CA PRO A 148 6.19 -7.83 -6.62
C PRO A 148 5.37 -8.15 -5.37
N ILE A 149 4.53 -9.17 -5.43
CA ILE A 149 3.66 -9.64 -4.34
C ILE A 149 4.45 -9.96 -3.06
N PHE A 150 5.69 -10.47 -3.20
CA PHE A 150 6.54 -10.73 -2.05
C PHE A 150 6.84 -9.47 -1.24
N LEU A 151 7.11 -8.36 -1.92
CA LEU A 151 7.44 -7.09 -1.27
C LEU A 151 6.27 -6.54 -0.46
N SER A 152 5.03 -6.77 -0.91
CA SER A 152 3.83 -6.35 -0.18
C SER A 152 3.66 -7.05 1.16
N SER A 153 4.24 -8.23 1.34
CA SER A 153 4.25 -8.92 2.64
C SER A 153 5.10 -8.19 3.68
N LEU A 154 6.09 -7.42 3.23
CA LEU A 154 7.02 -6.67 4.07
C LEU A 154 6.56 -5.24 4.34
N ASP A 155 5.61 -4.73 3.55
CA ASP A 155 5.07 -3.39 3.67
C ASP A 155 3.79 -3.39 4.53
N TYR A 156 3.70 -2.47 5.49
CA TYR A 156 2.49 -2.31 6.29
C TYR A 156 1.44 -1.55 5.49
N SER A 157 0.73 -2.28 4.65
CA SER A 157 -0.27 -1.73 3.75
C SER A 157 -1.48 -2.64 3.59
N GLU A 158 -2.52 -2.14 2.94
CA GLU A 158 -3.73 -2.89 2.62
C GLU A 158 -3.53 -3.94 1.51
N LEU A 159 -2.37 -3.98 0.84
CA LEU A 159 -2.16 -4.79 -0.36
C LEU A 159 -2.40 -6.28 -0.17
N THR A 160 -1.77 -6.88 0.83
CA THR A 160 -1.94 -8.32 1.09
C THR A 160 -3.36 -8.68 1.49
N ILE A 161 -4.06 -7.78 2.20
CA ILE A 161 -5.47 -7.94 2.57
C ILE A 161 -6.36 -7.80 1.32
N THR A 162 -6.08 -6.84 0.47
CA THR A 162 -6.77 -6.65 -0.82
C THR A 162 -6.63 -7.90 -1.69
N ASN A 163 -5.41 -8.42 -1.80
CA ASN A 163 -5.12 -9.65 -2.54
C ASN A 163 -5.83 -10.87 -1.94
N PHE A 164 -5.99 -10.93 -0.61
CA PHE A 164 -6.79 -11.96 0.03
C PHE A 164 -8.26 -11.91 -0.44
N PHE A 165 -8.88 -10.73 -0.44
CA PHE A 165 -10.26 -10.59 -0.92
C PHE A 165 -10.39 -10.81 -2.42
N LEU A 166 -9.38 -10.43 -3.23
CA LEU A 166 -9.33 -10.77 -4.65
C LEU A 166 -9.37 -12.30 -4.87
N LEU A 167 -8.45 -13.02 -4.23
CA LEU A 167 -8.36 -14.48 -4.37
C LEU A 167 -9.57 -15.20 -3.78
N ALA A 168 -10.11 -14.69 -2.66
CA ALA A 168 -11.32 -15.20 -2.05
C ALA A 168 -12.53 -15.02 -2.98
N ALA A 169 -12.67 -13.87 -3.65
CA ALA A 169 -13.72 -13.63 -4.63
C ALA A 169 -13.59 -14.55 -5.83
N ILE A 170 -12.39 -14.71 -6.39
CA ILE A 170 -12.13 -15.63 -7.51
C ILE A 170 -12.50 -17.07 -7.11
N LEU A 171 -12.00 -17.55 -5.98
CA LEU A 171 -12.30 -18.90 -5.50
C LEU A 171 -13.79 -19.08 -5.23
N SER A 172 -14.45 -18.13 -4.58
CA SER A 172 -15.87 -18.18 -4.28
C SER A 172 -16.72 -18.21 -5.56
N TYR A 173 -16.35 -17.42 -6.58
CA TYR A 173 -17.02 -17.45 -7.87
C TYR A 173 -16.89 -18.81 -8.55
N LEU A 174 -15.68 -19.39 -8.58
CA LEU A 174 -15.45 -20.72 -9.16
C LEU A 174 -16.21 -21.83 -8.41
N GLU A 175 -16.24 -21.78 -7.07
CA GLU A 175 -17.01 -22.72 -6.25
C GLU A 175 -18.52 -22.53 -6.45
N PHE A 176 -18.99 -21.29 -6.56
CA PHE A 176 -20.39 -20.99 -6.80
C PHE A 176 -20.89 -21.50 -8.16
N GLN A 177 -20.05 -21.37 -9.20
CA GLN A 177 -20.39 -21.94 -10.52
C GLN A 177 -20.60 -23.45 -10.47
N GLU A 178 -19.83 -24.18 -9.66
CA GLU A 178 -19.92 -25.63 -9.55
C GLU A 178 -21.04 -26.10 -8.61
N LYS A 179 -21.16 -25.47 -7.43
CA LYS A 179 -22.00 -25.98 -6.34
C LYS A 179 -23.28 -25.19 -6.11
N SER A 180 -23.31 -23.90 -6.51
CA SER A 180 -24.40 -22.95 -6.28
C SER A 180 -24.83 -22.83 -4.81
N GLU A 181 -23.91 -23.05 -3.86
CA GLU A 181 -24.19 -22.96 -2.43
C GLU A 181 -24.23 -21.51 -1.93
N PHE A 182 -25.13 -21.21 -0.99
CA PHE A 182 -25.32 -19.87 -0.40
C PHE A 182 -24.02 -19.25 0.13
N ARG A 183 -23.20 -20.04 0.84
CA ARG A 183 -21.95 -19.55 1.44
C ARG A 183 -20.98 -18.95 0.42
N TYR A 184 -20.88 -19.54 -0.77
CA TYR A 184 -19.97 -19.03 -1.81
C TYR A 184 -20.50 -17.75 -2.44
N GLY A 185 -21.81 -17.63 -2.64
CA GLY A 185 -22.42 -16.38 -3.10
C GLY A 185 -22.24 -15.24 -2.10
N LEU A 186 -22.46 -15.53 -0.82
CA LEU A 186 -22.24 -14.54 0.27
C LEU A 186 -20.77 -14.10 0.35
N LEU A 187 -19.83 -15.04 0.36
CA LEU A 187 -18.39 -14.74 0.38
C LEU A 187 -17.96 -13.94 -0.85
N LEU A 188 -18.51 -14.26 -2.03
CA LEU A 188 -18.24 -13.50 -3.25
C LEU A 188 -18.68 -12.03 -3.09
N ALA A 189 -19.92 -11.79 -2.65
CA ALA A 189 -20.45 -10.43 -2.48
C ALA A 189 -19.62 -9.62 -1.48
N VAL A 190 -19.32 -10.19 -0.31
CA VAL A 190 -18.50 -9.53 0.73
C VAL A 190 -17.08 -9.27 0.21
N ALA A 191 -16.47 -10.26 -0.45
CA ALA A 191 -15.11 -10.12 -0.95
C ALA A 191 -14.99 -9.05 -2.05
N ILE A 192 -15.98 -8.90 -2.94
CA ILE A 192 -16.03 -7.84 -3.95
C ILE A 192 -16.08 -6.47 -3.27
N VAL A 193 -16.98 -6.28 -2.31
CA VAL A 193 -17.15 -4.99 -1.61
C VAL A 193 -15.89 -4.62 -0.85
N PHE A 194 -15.31 -5.55 -0.10
CA PHE A 194 -14.09 -5.29 0.69
C PHE A 194 -12.88 -5.04 -0.20
N ASN A 195 -12.76 -5.76 -1.30
CA ASN A 195 -11.72 -5.52 -2.30
C ASN A 195 -11.82 -4.08 -2.86
N PHE A 196 -13.04 -3.64 -3.21
CA PHE A 196 -13.27 -2.28 -3.71
C PHE A 196 -12.96 -1.21 -2.67
N GLN A 197 -13.40 -1.39 -1.42
CA GLN A 197 -13.18 -0.40 -0.36
C GLN A 197 -11.71 -0.28 0.05
N LEU A 198 -10.95 -1.37 -0.06
CA LEU A 198 -9.51 -1.34 0.18
C LEU A 198 -8.76 -0.72 -1.00
N ARG A 199 -9.08 -1.18 -2.23
CA ARG A 199 -8.41 -0.74 -3.47
C ARG A 199 -9.33 -0.82 -4.68
N PRO A 200 -9.89 0.31 -5.14
CA PRO A 200 -10.77 0.32 -6.32
C PRO A 200 -10.12 -0.24 -7.58
N GLU A 201 -8.82 -0.01 -7.78
CA GLU A 201 -8.07 -0.54 -8.91
C GLU A 201 -8.03 -2.08 -8.93
N SER A 202 -7.90 -2.72 -7.76
CA SER A 202 -7.97 -4.19 -7.66
C SER A 202 -9.32 -4.73 -8.09
N SER A 203 -10.40 -4.02 -7.76
CA SER A 203 -11.75 -4.40 -8.17
C SER A 203 -11.96 -4.32 -9.67
N ILE A 204 -11.27 -3.42 -10.38
CA ILE A 204 -11.32 -3.40 -11.84
C ILE A 204 -10.76 -4.70 -12.41
N ALA A 205 -9.61 -5.19 -11.87
CA ALA A 205 -9.05 -6.48 -12.27
C ALA A 205 -10.05 -7.62 -12.04
N LEU A 206 -10.71 -7.61 -10.88
CA LEU A 206 -11.72 -8.61 -10.52
C LEU A 206 -12.94 -8.55 -11.43
N ILE A 207 -13.47 -7.36 -11.72
CA ILE A 207 -14.64 -7.16 -12.61
C ILE A 207 -14.32 -7.65 -14.02
N ILE A 208 -13.14 -7.33 -14.55
CA ILE A 208 -12.70 -7.82 -15.87
C ILE A 208 -12.67 -9.36 -15.86
N PHE A 209 -12.09 -9.97 -14.83
CA PHE A 209 -12.03 -11.43 -14.69
C PHE A 209 -13.42 -12.07 -14.61
N LEU A 210 -14.30 -11.55 -13.75
CA LEU A 210 -15.65 -12.07 -13.57
C LEU A 210 -16.47 -11.92 -14.85
N GLY A 211 -16.38 -10.77 -15.52
CA GLY A 211 -17.09 -10.51 -16.79
C GLY A 211 -16.68 -11.46 -17.89
N ILE A 212 -15.38 -11.66 -18.11
CA ILE A 212 -14.87 -12.59 -19.14
C ILE A 212 -15.21 -14.04 -18.77
N SER A 213 -15.07 -14.41 -17.49
CA SER A 213 -15.43 -15.75 -17.01
C SER A 213 -16.93 -16.02 -17.19
N PHE A 214 -17.77 -15.03 -16.93
CA PHE A 214 -19.21 -15.11 -17.12
C PHE A 214 -19.57 -15.32 -18.61
N VAL A 215 -18.98 -14.54 -19.51
CA VAL A 215 -19.22 -14.71 -20.98
C VAL A 215 -18.83 -16.11 -21.47
N LYS A 216 -17.88 -16.77 -20.80
CA LYS A 216 -17.45 -18.13 -21.12
C LYS A 216 -18.31 -19.22 -20.51
N THR A 217 -19.23 -18.90 -19.62
CA THR A 217 -20.12 -19.88 -18.97
C THR A 217 -21.21 -20.32 -19.93
N GLN A 218 -21.45 -21.63 -20.04
CA GLN A 218 -22.45 -22.18 -20.98
C GLN A 218 -23.88 -21.77 -20.64
N ASN A 219 -24.24 -21.73 -19.35
CA ASN A 219 -25.59 -21.42 -18.86
C ASN A 219 -25.67 -20.06 -18.17
N GLN A 220 -25.37 -18.98 -18.90
CA GLN A 220 -25.31 -17.62 -18.39
C GLN A 220 -26.59 -17.15 -17.68
N ILE A 221 -27.78 -17.43 -18.30
CA ILE A 221 -29.06 -17.00 -17.73
C ILE A 221 -29.34 -17.68 -16.39
N SER A 222 -29.06 -18.98 -16.28
CA SER A 222 -29.23 -19.72 -15.03
C SER A 222 -28.28 -19.20 -13.95
N LEU A 223 -27.03 -18.92 -14.32
CA LEU A 223 -26.04 -18.37 -13.39
C LEU A 223 -26.43 -16.97 -12.89
N ILE A 224 -26.88 -16.07 -13.80
CA ILE A 224 -27.39 -14.75 -13.42
C ILE A 224 -28.52 -14.87 -12.41
N LYS A 225 -29.56 -15.68 -12.70
CA LYS A 225 -30.69 -15.83 -11.79
C LYS A 225 -30.26 -16.25 -10.38
N LYS A 226 -29.25 -17.12 -10.27
CA LYS A 226 -28.68 -17.54 -8.98
C LYS A 226 -27.84 -16.47 -8.33
N LEU A 227 -27.17 -15.59 -9.10
CA LEU A 227 -26.31 -14.52 -8.58
C LEU A 227 -27.10 -13.27 -8.17
N ILE A 228 -28.33 -13.05 -8.67
CA ILE A 228 -29.13 -11.86 -8.37
C ILE A 228 -29.17 -11.49 -6.88
N PRO A 229 -29.46 -12.41 -5.93
CA PRO A 229 -29.50 -12.06 -4.51
C PRO A 229 -28.17 -11.50 -3.99
N TYR A 230 -27.06 -12.05 -4.47
CA TYR A 230 -25.70 -11.63 -4.04
C TYR A 230 -25.25 -10.35 -4.74
N ILE A 231 -25.68 -10.12 -5.97
CA ILE A 231 -25.49 -8.84 -6.68
C ILE A 231 -26.23 -7.73 -5.94
N LEU A 232 -27.49 -7.98 -5.55
CA LEU A 232 -28.26 -7.00 -4.75
C LEU A 232 -27.62 -6.76 -3.39
N LEU A 233 -27.11 -7.80 -2.72
CA LEU A 233 -26.36 -7.67 -1.48
C LEU A 233 -25.09 -6.84 -1.69
N CYS A 234 -24.32 -7.11 -2.75
CA CYS A 234 -23.11 -6.35 -3.08
C CYS A 234 -23.45 -4.87 -3.31
N ILE A 235 -24.49 -4.57 -4.10
CA ILE A 235 -24.95 -3.20 -4.36
C ILE A 235 -25.38 -2.53 -3.04
N GLY A 236 -26.18 -3.23 -2.21
CA GLY A 236 -26.63 -2.69 -0.92
C GLY A 236 -25.45 -2.34 0.02
N LEU A 237 -24.52 -3.27 0.21
CA LEU A 237 -23.32 -3.03 1.03
C LEU A 237 -22.45 -1.90 0.44
N GLN A 238 -22.26 -1.88 -0.87
CA GLN A 238 -21.47 -0.83 -1.52
C GLN A 238 -22.14 0.55 -1.39
N THR A 239 -23.47 0.60 -1.49
CA THR A 239 -24.23 1.83 -1.27
C THR A 239 -24.06 2.36 0.16
N LEU A 240 -24.12 1.48 1.16
CA LEU A 240 -23.86 1.86 2.56
C LEU A 240 -22.47 2.48 2.73
N PHE A 241 -21.43 1.88 2.13
CA PHE A 241 -20.08 2.46 2.15
C PHE A 241 -20.01 3.80 1.40
N PHE A 242 -20.69 3.94 0.27
CA PHE A 242 -20.73 5.20 -0.47
C PHE A 242 -21.41 6.30 0.32
N LEU A 243 -22.54 6.03 0.97
CA LEU A 243 -23.22 6.98 1.82
C LEU A 243 -22.34 7.38 3.01
N TRP A 244 -21.70 6.42 3.64
CA TRP A 244 -20.76 6.69 4.72
C TRP A 244 -19.56 7.54 4.25
N ASN A 245 -18.95 7.20 3.12
CA ASN A 245 -17.86 7.99 2.53
C ASN A 245 -18.31 9.42 2.24
N HIS A 246 -19.53 9.60 1.69
CA HIS A 246 -20.07 10.91 1.40
C HIS A 246 -20.28 11.73 2.68
N ASP A 247 -20.79 11.11 3.74
CA ASP A 247 -20.97 11.78 5.03
C ASP A 247 -19.63 12.22 5.63
N VAL A 248 -18.65 11.31 5.65
CA VAL A 248 -17.33 11.57 6.26
C VAL A 248 -16.46 12.48 5.39
N TYR A 249 -16.36 12.21 4.10
CA TYR A 249 -15.40 12.89 3.20
C TYR A 249 -16.05 13.92 2.27
N GLY A 250 -17.36 13.94 2.15
CA GLY A 250 -18.07 14.76 1.15
C GLY A 250 -18.02 14.18 -0.27
N HIS A 251 -17.48 12.97 -0.46
CA HIS A 251 -17.37 12.32 -1.76
C HIS A 251 -17.61 10.80 -1.64
N PHE A 252 -18.41 10.22 -2.56
CA PHE A 252 -18.83 8.81 -2.52
C PHE A 252 -17.65 7.81 -2.59
N LEU A 253 -16.59 8.15 -3.31
CA LEU A 253 -15.38 7.33 -3.40
C LEU A 253 -14.37 7.60 -2.24
N GLY A 254 -14.80 8.34 -1.23
CA GLY A 254 -13.95 8.74 -0.13
C GLY A 254 -12.88 9.75 -0.53
N MET A 255 -11.87 9.91 0.30
CA MET A 255 -10.82 10.91 0.14
C MET A 255 -10.00 10.75 -1.15
N ARG A 256 -9.73 9.51 -1.56
CA ARG A 256 -9.00 9.24 -2.83
C ARG A 256 -9.78 9.74 -4.04
N GLY A 257 -11.10 9.56 -4.04
CA GLY A 257 -11.96 10.08 -5.11
C GLY A 257 -11.97 11.60 -5.13
N LEU A 258 -12.07 12.23 -3.96
CA LEU A 258 -12.02 13.69 -3.82
C LEU A 258 -10.70 14.26 -4.34
N ASN A 259 -9.56 13.70 -3.92
CA ASN A 259 -8.24 14.13 -4.39
C ASN A 259 -8.09 13.99 -5.91
N THR A 260 -8.59 12.88 -6.48
CA THR A 260 -8.55 12.65 -7.93
C THR A 260 -9.33 13.73 -8.68
N VAL A 261 -10.55 14.07 -8.21
CA VAL A 261 -11.37 15.13 -8.82
C VAL A 261 -10.69 16.48 -8.71
N THR A 262 -10.18 16.82 -7.53
CA THR A 262 -9.46 18.09 -7.29
C THR A 262 -8.22 18.23 -8.17
N ASP A 263 -7.45 17.16 -8.34
CA ASP A 263 -6.26 17.14 -9.20
C ASP A 263 -6.65 17.27 -10.69
N MET A 264 -7.78 16.69 -11.10
CA MET A 264 -8.31 16.85 -12.46
C MET A 264 -8.75 18.30 -12.73
N GLU A 265 -9.48 18.89 -11.81
CA GLU A 265 -10.00 20.27 -11.93
C GLU A 265 -8.88 21.31 -11.90
N SER A 266 -7.83 21.08 -11.12
CA SER A 266 -6.66 21.98 -11.04
C SER A 266 -5.72 21.88 -12.24
N GLY A 267 -5.97 20.97 -13.20
CA GLY A 267 -5.10 20.72 -14.34
C GLY A 267 -3.77 20.01 -14.00
N ASN A 268 -3.57 19.60 -12.74
CA ASN A 268 -2.38 18.87 -12.30
C ASN A 268 -2.29 17.47 -12.91
N LEU A 269 -3.36 16.95 -13.48
CA LEU A 269 -3.48 15.69 -14.20
C LEU A 269 -3.29 15.81 -15.72
N GLN A 270 -2.66 16.87 -16.22
CA GLN A 270 -2.18 16.87 -17.61
C GLN A 270 -1.09 15.80 -17.75
N ARG A 271 -1.50 14.61 -18.20
CA ARG A 271 -0.63 13.45 -18.34
C ARG A 271 -0.23 13.27 -19.79
N ASP A 272 1.05 13.10 -20.04
CA ASP A 272 1.50 12.40 -21.23
C ASP A 272 1.27 10.89 -21.01
N LEU A 273 0.03 10.45 -21.27
CA LEU A 273 -0.41 9.06 -21.08
C LEU A 273 0.49 8.06 -21.78
N GLY A 274 1.02 8.41 -22.96
CA GLY A 274 1.90 7.53 -23.72
C GLY A 274 3.25 7.33 -23.02
N ARG A 275 3.86 8.41 -22.57
CA ARG A 275 5.16 8.37 -21.86
C ARG A 275 5.05 7.68 -20.50
N GLU A 276 3.98 7.94 -19.76
CA GLU A 276 3.72 7.30 -18.48
C GLU A 276 3.44 5.80 -18.65
N TRP A 277 2.67 5.42 -19.66
CA TRP A 277 2.37 4.03 -19.98
C TRP A 277 3.67 3.23 -20.26
N ILE A 278 4.56 3.80 -21.07
CA ILE A 278 5.87 3.20 -21.35
C ILE A 278 6.70 3.11 -20.07
N ALA A 279 6.72 4.17 -19.25
CA ALA A 279 7.48 4.19 -17.98
C ALA A 279 6.98 3.16 -16.97
N ASP A 280 5.68 2.92 -16.89
CA ASP A 280 5.10 1.93 -16.00
C ASP A 280 5.39 0.50 -16.46
N LEU A 281 5.37 0.25 -17.76
CA LEU A 281 5.62 -1.09 -18.29
C LEU A 281 7.11 -1.41 -18.43
N TRP A 282 7.92 -0.47 -18.93
CA TRP A 282 9.32 -0.69 -19.26
C TRP A 282 10.32 0.04 -18.36
N GLY A 283 9.90 1.12 -17.74
CA GLY A 283 10.75 1.98 -16.92
C GLY A 283 11.32 3.19 -17.65
N ASN A 284 11.94 4.06 -16.86
CA ASN A 284 12.73 5.21 -17.30
C ASN A 284 13.94 5.37 -16.37
N ASP A 285 14.61 6.52 -16.42
CA ASP A 285 15.80 6.78 -15.60
C ASP A 285 15.51 6.75 -14.08
N PHE A 286 14.28 7.05 -13.70
CA PHE A 286 13.84 7.16 -12.30
C PHE A 286 13.04 5.97 -11.82
N LYS A 287 12.49 5.14 -12.71
CA LYS A 287 11.46 4.15 -12.41
C LYS A 287 11.77 2.81 -13.09
N ILE A 288 11.68 1.73 -12.35
CA ILE A 288 11.76 0.38 -12.91
C ILE A 288 10.35 -0.05 -13.33
N GLY A 289 10.16 -0.24 -14.65
CA GLY A 289 8.89 -0.75 -15.17
C GLY A 289 8.68 -2.21 -14.82
N ILE A 290 7.40 -2.62 -14.84
CA ILE A 290 6.98 -3.95 -14.38
C ILE A 290 7.67 -5.10 -15.14
N PHE A 291 7.83 -4.98 -16.45
CA PHE A 291 8.48 -6.01 -17.26
C PHE A 291 10.00 -6.05 -17.09
N LYS A 292 10.63 -4.89 -16.86
CA LYS A 292 12.08 -4.82 -16.58
C LYS A 292 12.39 -5.36 -15.18
N GLY A 293 11.52 -5.08 -14.21
CA GLY A 293 11.68 -5.58 -12.84
C GLY A 293 11.37 -7.06 -12.72
N TYR A 294 10.32 -7.51 -13.41
CA TYR A 294 9.83 -8.89 -13.33
C TYR A 294 9.64 -9.50 -14.72
N PRO A 295 10.73 -9.85 -15.40
CA PRO A 295 10.66 -10.42 -16.75
C PRO A 295 9.88 -11.73 -16.86
N ILE A 296 9.64 -12.41 -15.73
CA ILE A 296 8.80 -13.60 -15.69
C ILE A 296 7.38 -13.34 -16.24
N LEU A 297 6.90 -12.09 -16.16
CA LEU A 297 5.62 -11.70 -16.73
C LEU A 297 5.57 -11.79 -18.26
N PHE A 298 6.72 -11.76 -18.95
CA PHE A 298 6.77 -12.00 -20.38
C PHE A 298 6.30 -13.40 -20.79
N LEU A 299 6.30 -14.35 -19.88
CA LEU A 299 5.73 -15.67 -20.16
C LEU A 299 4.29 -15.57 -20.68
N ALA A 300 3.53 -14.58 -20.19
CA ALA A 300 2.15 -14.37 -20.60
C ALA A 300 2.00 -13.95 -22.06
N THR A 301 3.04 -13.39 -22.69
CA THR A 301 2.99 -12.94 -24.09
C THR A 301 3.17 -14.06 -25.08
N LEU A 302 3.55 -15.26 -24.61
CA LEU A 302 3.79 -16.39 -25.51
C LEU A 302 2.45 -16.90 -26.08
N PRO A 303 2.31 -17.02 -27.42
CA PRO A 303 1.08 -17.48 -28.06
C PRO A 303 0.64 -18.86 -27.63
N LEU A 304 1.56 -19.66 -27.09
CA LEU A 304 1.34 -21.04 -26.64
C LEU A 304 0.23 -21.17 -25.58
N TRP A 305 -0.09 -20.09 -24.85
CA TRP A 305 -1.08 -20.09 -23.77
C TRP A 305 -2.51 -19.76 -24.23
N TRP A 306 -2.66 -19.16 -25.41
CA TRP A 306 -3.88 -18.48 -25.83
C TRP A 306 -4.92 -19.41 -26.46
N GLU A 307 -5.26 -20.51 -25.81
CA GLU A 307 -6.37 -21.35 -26.24
C GLU A 307 -7.71 -20.71 -25.85
N LYS A 308 -8.38 -20.06 -26.82
CA LYS A 308 -9.66 -19.36 -26.59
C LYS A 308 -10.76 -20.23 -25.98
N LYS A 309 -10.79 -21.54 -26.24
CA LYS A 309 -11.77 -22.50 -25.72
C LYS A 309 -11.43 -22.99 -24.30
N SER A 310 -10.24 -22.70 -23.79
CA SER A 310 -9.80 -23.15 -22.48
C SER A 310 -10.50 -22.40 -21.35
N SER A 311 -10.88 -23.10 -20.28
CA SER A 311 -11.36 -22.52 -19.01
C SER A 311 -10.32 -21.64 -18.31
N ILE A 312 -9.07 -21.68 -18.75
CA ILE A 312 -7.95 -20.87 -18.23
C ILE A 312 -7.89 -19.52 -18.94
N PHE A 313 -8.46 -19.39 -20.14
CA PHE A 313 -8.43 -18.17 -20.94
C PHE A 313 -8.88 -16.91 -20.20
N PRO A 314 -9.93 -16.93 -19.33
CA PRO A 314 -10.31 -15.75 -18.55
C PRO A 314 -9.18 -15.20 -17.67
N PHE A 315 -8.38 -16.05 -17.08
CA PHE A 315 -7.22 -15.61 -16.27
C PHE A 315 -6.17 -14.86 -17.11
N LEU A 316 -5.80 -15.43 -18.26
CA LEU A 316 -4.80 -14.84 -19.14
C LEU A 316 -5.24 -13.48 -19.67
N ILE A 317 -6.42 -13.44 -20.30
CA ILE A 317 -6.88 -12.22 -20.97
C ILE A 317 -7.21 -11.11 -19.97
N SER A 318 -7.80 -11.44 -18.82
CA SER A 318 -8.12 -10.45 -17.78
C SER A 318 -6.86 -9.83 -17.19
N GLY A 319 -5.86 -10.65 -16.88
CA GLY A 319 -4.60 -10.15 -16.36
C GLY A 319 -3.87 -9.23 -17.34
N VAL A 320 -3.83 -9.61 -18.63
CA VAL A 320 -3.21 -8.78 -19.68
C VAL A 320 -3.98 -7.47 -19.86
N ILE A 321 -5.31 -7.53 -20.01
CA ILE A 321 -6.14 -6.32 -20.15
C ILE A 321 -5.91 -5.38 -18.96
N PHE A 322 -5.91 -5.91 -17.74
CA PHE A 322 -5.70 -5.07 -16.56
C PHE A 322 -4.32 -4.43 -16.54
N ILE A 323 -3.24 -5.19 -16.80
CA ILE A 323 -1.87 -4.66 -16.79
C ILE A 323 -1.70 -3.56 -17.84
N LEU A 324 -2.31 -3.72 -19.03
CA LEU A 324 -2.26 -2.71 -20.08
C LEU A 324 -3.15 -1.49 -19.80
N LEU A 325 -4.27 -1.70 -19.11
CA LEU A 325 -5.25 -0.64 -18.83
C LEU A 325 -4.85 0.21 -17.60
N LEU A 326 -4.20 -0.41 -16.62
CA LEU A 326 -3.90 0.23 -15.33
C LEU A 326 -3.17 1.58 -15.45
N PRO A 327 -2.09 1.73 -16.28
CA PRO A 327 -1.42 3.03 -16.41
C PRO A 327 -2.30 4.13 -16.99
N ILE A 328 -3.38 3.75 -17.69
CA ILE A 328 -4.34 4.70 -18.28
C ILE A 328 -5.35 5.15 -17.22
N ILE A 329 -5.87 4.22 -16.42
CA ILE A 329 -6.96 4.47 -15.47
C ILE A 329 -6.47 4.90 -14.08
N SER A 330 -5.22 4.61 -13.71
CA SER A 330 -4.69 5.00 -12.40
C SER A 330 -4.52 6.52 -12.34
N PRO A 331 -5.16 7.22 -11.41
CA PRO A 331 -4.98 8.66 -11.25
C PRO A 331 -3.62 9.02 -10.66
N TYR A 332 -2.95 8.06 -10.03
CA TYR A 332 -1.66 8.28 -9.41
C TYR A 332 -0.54 7.79 -10.33
N ARG A 333 0.51 8.59 -10.44
CA ARG A 333 1.76 8.13 -11.05
C ARG A 333 2.19 6.89 -10.29
N ALA A 334 2.22 5.76 -10.96
CA ALA A 334 2.76 4.54 -10.38
C ALA A 334 4.18 4.87 -9.91
N GLY A 335 4.38 4.96 -8.61
CA GLY A 335 5.48 5.57 -7.86
C GLY A 335 6.86 5.63 -8.51
N VAL A 336 7.67 6.51 -8.01
CA VAL A 336 9.04 6.79 -8.50
C VAL A 336 9.97 5.57 -8.33
N ASP A 337 9.55 4.54 -7.59
CA ASP A 337 10.36 3.38 -7.24
C ASP A 337 9.66 2.04 -7.53
N ILE A 338 10.31 0.95 -7.13
CA ILE A 338 9.80 -0.42 -7.10
C ILE A 338 8.36 -0.50 -6.53
N PHE A 339 8.00 0.40 -5.62
CA PHE A 339 6.66 0.56 -5.06
C PHE A 339 5.54 0.83 -6.07
N GLY A 340 5.81 1.43 -7.21
CA GLY A 340 4.81 1.64 -8.27
C GLY A 340 4.22 0.35 -8.79
N MET A 341 4.97 -0.75 -8.70
CA MET A 341 4.52 -2.08 -9.13
C MET A 341 3.38 -2.64 -8.27
N ARG A 342 3.16 -2.12 -7.07
CA ARG A 342 2.08 -2.51 -6.16
C ARG A 342 0.68 -2.41 -6.78
N TYR A 343 0.47 -1.48 -7.69
CA TYR A 343 -0.82 -1.32 -8.36
C TYR A 343 -1.12 -2.47 -9.35
N PHE A 344 -0.09 -3.15 -9.84
CA PHE A 344 -0.23 -4.25 -10.79
C PHE A 344 -0.53 -5.61 -10.15
N GLU A 345 -0.41 -5.76 -8.82
CA GLU A 345 -0.44 -7.05 -8.14
C GLU A 345 -1.69 -7.87 -8.44
N SER A 346 -2.86 -7.24 -8.45
CA SER A 346 -4.11 -7.93 -8.76
C SER A 346 -4.12 -8.53 -10.16
N GLY A 347 -3.61 -7.80 -11.14
CA GLY A 347 -3.45 -8.30 -12.51
C GLY A 347 -2.39 -9.39 -12.60
N ILE A 348 -1.30 -9.25 -11.84
CA ILE A 348 -0.23 -10.25 -11.78
C ILE A 348 -0.76 -11.57 -11.23
N TYR A 349 -1.53 -11.57 -10.14
CA TYR A 349 -2.16 -12.78 -9.62
C TYR A 349 -3.00 -13.48 -10.69
N ILE A 350 -3.94 -12.75 -11.29
CA ILE A 350 -4.84 -13.29 -12.30
C ILE A 350 -4.03 -13.83 -13.49
N LEU A 351 -3.07 -13.05 -14.00
CA LEU A 351 -2.26 -13.43 -15.14
C LEU A 351 -1.42 -14.69 -14.88
N MET A 352 -0.70 -14.70 -13.76
CA MET A 352 0.24 -15.77 -13.43
C MET A 352 -0.49 -17.08 -13.09
N ILE A 353 -1.68 -17.03 -12.50
CA ILE A 353 -2.56 -18.21 -12.40
C ILE A 353 -2.79 -18.80 -13.79
N GLY A 354 -3.19 -17.97 -14.76
CA GLY A 354 -3.43 -18.41 -16.14
C GLY A 354 -2.19 -19.01 -16.79
N VAL A 355 -1.04 -18.37 -16.65
CA VAL A 355 0.26 -18.85 -17.20
C VAL A 355 0.63 -20.21 -16.62
N PHE A 356 0.63 -20.38 -15.30
CA PHE A 356 1.02 -21.64 -14.69
C PHE A 356 0.03 -22.77 -14.96
N LEU A 357 -1.28 -22.50 -14.97
CA LEU A 357 -2.27 -23.49 -15.37
C LEU A 357 -2.08 -23.94 -16.83
N SER A 358 -1.72 -23.01 -17.72
CA SER A 358 -1.41 -23.35 -19.12
C SER A 358 -0.13 -24.18 -19.26
N LEU A 359 0.91 -23.84 -18.48
CA LEU A 359 2.14 -24.65 -18.36
C LEU A 359 1.83 -26.07 -17.89
N GLY A 360 0.97 -26.19 -16.88
CA GLY A 360 0.52 -27.47 -16.36
C GLY A 360 -0.13 -28.36 -17.42
N LYS A 361 -1.02 -27.80 -18.25
CA LYS A 361 -1.71 -28.54 -19.29
C LYS A 361 -0.76 -29.05 -20.41
N LYS A 362 0.25 -28.25 -20.77
CA LYS A 362 1.09 -28.57 -21.95
C LYS A 362 2.20 -29.57 -21.64
N GLN A 363 2.47 -29.89 -20.38
CA GLN A 363 3.45 -30.89 -19.95
C GLN A 363 4.79 -30.81 -20.71
N PHE A 364 5.38 -29.64 -20.76
CA PHE A 364 6.66 -29.43 -21.42
C PHE A 364 7.75 -30.35 -20.88
N LYS A 365 8.68 -30.77 -21.75
CA LYS A 365 9.87 -31.51 -21.34
C LYS A 365 10.75 -30.63 -20.43
N PHE A 366 11.42 -31.23 -19.48
CA PHE A 366 12.28 -30.57 -18.49
C PHE A 366 13.19 -29.46 -19.07
N PRO A 367 13.85 -29.60 -20.23
CA PRO A 367 14.71 -28.55 -20.78
C PRO A 367 14.00 -27.20 -21.00
N VAL A 368 12.70 -27.21 -21.29
CA VAL A 368 11.93 -25.98 -21.49
C VAL A 368 11.84 -25.16 -20.20
N TYR A 369 11.79 -25.83 -19.04
CA TYR A 369 11.75 -25.13 -17.75
C TYR A 369 13.08 -24.43 -17.41
N LEU A 370 14.20 -24.91 -17.96
CA LEU A 370 15.51 -24.26 -17.78
C LEU A 370 15.55 -22.87 -18.43
N LEU A 371 14.74 -22.64 -19.50
CA LEU A 371 14.63 -21.30 -20.11
C LEU A 371 14.01 -20.27 -19.18
N PHE A 372 13.31 -20.71 -18.12
CA PHE A 372 12.75 -19.79 -17.13
C PHE A 372 13.75 -19.34 -16.07
N LEU A 373 14.88 -20.02 -15.90
CA LEU A 373 15.89 -19.67 -14.89
C LEU A 373 16.40 -18.23 -15.00
N PRO A 374 16.72 -17.68 -16.19
CA PRO A 374 17.09 -16.27 -16.31
C PRO A 374 15.99 -15.31 -15.85
N LEU A 375 14.72 -15.60 -16.19
CA LEU A 375 13.58 -14.77 -15.80
C LEU A 375 13.39 -14.77 -14.28
N VAL A 376 13.53 -15.92 -13.65
CA VAL A 376 13.52 -16.10 -12.19
C VAL A 376 14.65 -15.33 -11.53
N TYR A 377 15.87 -15.44 -12.08
CA TYR A 377 17.03 -14.74 -11.55
C TYR A 377 16.84 -13.22 -11.57
N PHE A 378 16.33 -12.65 -12.65
CA PHE A 378 16.10 -11.21 -12.74
C PHE A 378 14.99 -10.74 -11.79
N SER A 379 13.90 -11.51 -11.66
CA SER A 379 12.85 -11.22 -10.67
C SER A 379 13.40 -11.25 -9.25
N TYR A 380 14.15 -12.27 -8.89
CA TYR A 380 14.82 -12.37 -7.59
C TYR A 380 15.80 -11.20 -7.36
N LYS A 381 16.54 -10.77 -8.39
CA LYS A 381 17.44 -9.62 -8.29
C LYS A 381 16.69 -8.32 -7.99
N SER A 382 15.50 -8.14 -8.57
CA SER A 382 14.64 -6.98 -8.28
C SER A 382 14.17 -6.96 -6.83
N ASP A 383 13.67 -8.08 -6.32
CA ASP A 383 13.28 -8.21 -4.90
C ASP A 383 14.45 -7.96 -3.96
N THR A 384 15.61 -8.55 -4.27
CA THR A 384 16.83 -8.38 -3.45
C THR A 384 17.27 -6.90 -3.43
N ARG A 385 17.16 -6.19 -4.55
CA ARG A 385 17.46 -4.75 -4.62
C ARG A 385 16.52 -3.94 -3.72
N ALA A 386 15.23 -4.20 -3.81
CA ALA A 386 14.24 -3.55 -2.96
C ALA A 386 14.51 -3.80 -1.47
N ILE A 387 14.73 -5.06 -1.10
CA ILE A 387 15.03 -5.44 0.30
C ILE A 387 16.30 -4.76 0.80
N LYS A 388 17.34 -4.65 -0.01
CA LYS A 388 18.58 -3.92 0.37
C LYS A 388 18.29 -2.43 0.61
N GLN A 389 17.55 -1.80 -0.27
CA GLN A 389 17.17 -0.40 -0.13
C GLN A 389 16.36 -0.19 1.16
N TRP A 390 15.36 -1.03 1.40
CA TRP A 390 14.55 -0.98 2.60
C TRP A 390 15.34 -1.23 3.88
N SER A 391 16.26 -2.19 3.84
CA SER A 391 17.17 -2.44 4.98
C SER A 391 18.06 -1.23 5.30
N SER A 392 18.51 -0.50 4.28
CA SER A 392 19.28 0.72 4.46
C SER A 392 18.42 1.84 5.06
N SER A 393 17.19 2.00 4.56
CA SER A 393 16.22 2.97 5.10
C SER A 393 15.87 2.66 6.57
N ALA A 394 15.62 1.39 6.90
CA ALA A 394 15.35 0.96 8.27
C ALA A 394 16.53 1.26 9.21
N LYS A 395 17.77 1.00 8.77
CA LYS A 395 18.96 1.31 9.55
C LYS A 395 19.09 2.82 9.81
N LEU A 396 18.91 3.63 8.77
CA LEU A 396 18.94 5.10 8.89
C LEU A 396 17.88 5.60 9.88
N TYR A 397 16.69 5.04 9.78
CA TYR A 397 15.57 5.36 10.66
C TYR A 397 15.92 5.10 12.13
N HIS A 398 16.47 3.92 12.46
CA HIS A 398 16.92 3.62 13.81
C HIS A 398 17.99 4.58 14.30
N GLN A 399 18.97 4.92 13.47
CA GLN A 399 20.02 5.86 13.85
C GLN A 399 19.44 7.22 14.23
N VAL A 400 18.48 7.73 13.45
CA VAL A 400 17.82 9.02 13.75
C VAL A 400 17.00 8.92 15.05
N MET A 401 16.28 7.82 15.22
CA MET A 401 15.46 7.58 16.41
C MET A 401 16.29 7.51 17.68
N ASP A 402 17.40 6.75 17.66
CA ASP A 402 18.31 6.61 18.81
C ASP A 402 18.89 7.95 19.20
N GLN A 403 19.23 8.80 18.23
CA GLN A 403 19.74 10.16 18.49
C GLN A 403 18.66 11.07 19.08
N ILE A 404 17.43 11.03 18.55
CA ILE A 404 16.31 11.80 19.12
C ILE A 404 16.01 11.35 20.55
N ASP A 405 16.05 10.04 20.82
CA ASP A 405 15.83 9.51 22.15
C ASP A 405 16.92 9.92 23.15
N GLN A 406 18.18 10.03 22.73
CA GLN A 406 19.27 10.58 23.55
C GLN A 406 19.07 12.06 23.85
N ILE A 407 18.58 12.84 22.88
CA ILE A 407 18.26 14.26 23.05
C ILE A 407 17.06 14.42 23.99
N ASN A 408 16.09 13.53 23.93
CA ASN A 408 14.86 13.53 24.72
C ASN A 408 14.15 14.91 24.74
N PRO A 409 13.66 15.40 23.59
CA PRO A 409 13.00 16.71 23.52
C PRO A 409 11.56 16.63 24.04
N ASP A 410 11.03 17.76 24.53
CA ASP A 410 9.61 17.88 24.88
C ASP A 410 8.72 18.05 23.64
N LEU A 411 9.30 18.63 22.57
CA LEU A 411 8.63 18.92 21.30
C LEU A 411 9.64 18.86 20.16
N ILE A 412 9.21 18.30 19.03
CA ILE A 412 9.97 18.36 17.78
C ILE A 412 9.26 19.33 16.83
N VAL A 413 10.01 20.30 16.31
CA VAL A 413 9.53 21.24 15.30
C VAL A 413 10.29 20.98 14.00
N GLN A 414 9.58 20.72 12.92
CA GLN A 414 10.17 20.36 11.64
C GLN A 414 9.94 21.47 10.62
N ARG A 415 10.97 21.81 9.85
CA ARG A 415 10.84 22.68 8.69
C ARG A 415 10.46 21.85 7.46
N GLY A 416 9.17 21.91 7.09
CA GLY A 416 8.66 21.21 5.92
C GLY A 416 8.29 19.74 6.17
N LEU A 417 7.88 19.06 5.11
CA LEU A 417 7.24 17.74 5.16
C LEU A 417 8.16 16.54 5.11
N SER A 418 9.27 16.65 4.36
CA SER A 418 10.13 15.50 4.10
C SER A 418 10.82 14.97 5.35
N ILE A 419 10.95 15.79 6.37
CA ILE A 419 11.55 15.40 7.65
C ILE A 419 10.62 14.48 8.44
N SER A 420 9.30 14.70 8.37
CA SER A 420 8.31 13.89 9.09
C SER A 420 8.41 12.41 8.77
N TYR A 421 8.71 12.06 7.53
CA TYR A 421 8.84 10.66 7.12
C TYR A 421 10.03 9.92 7.74
N LEU A 422 11.06 10.65 8.17
CA LEU A 422 12.23 10.03 8.79
C LEU A 422 12.14 9.99 10.32
N VAL A 423 11.32 10.84 10.90
CA VAL A 423 11.10 10.86 12.35
C VAL A 423 9.71 10.37 12.76
N GLY A 424 9.04 9.68 11.85
CA GLY A 424 7.64 9.30 11.98
C GLY A 424 7.32 8.47 13.22
N TYR A 425 8.17 7.51 13.61
CA TYR A 425 7.95 6.77 14.86
C TYR A 425 8.06 7.66 16.09
N SER A 426 8.97 8.64 16.08
CA SER A 426 9.09 9.59 17.17
C SER A 426 7.81 10.43 17.34
N TYR A 427 6.98 10.52 16.30
CA TYR A 427 5.68 11.20 16.32
C TYR A 427 4.72 10.66 17.38
N VAL A 428 4.80 9.36 17.66
CA VAL A 428 3.99 8.72 18.72
C VAL A 428 4.54 9.06 20.12
N LYS A 429 5.86 9.17 20.21
CA LYS A 429 6.57 9.37 21.48
C LYS A 429 6.69 10.85 21.84
N TYR A 430 6.95 11.69 20.86
CA TYR A 430 7.16 13.12 21.02
C TYR A 430 6.13 13.91 20.22
N PRO A 431 5.44 14.90 20.77
CA PRO A 431 4.64 15.82 19.99
C PRO A 431 5.48 16.47 18.89
N GLN A 432 4.93 16.53 17.66
CA GLN A 432 5.64 17.09 16.51
C GLN A 432 4.78 18.11 15.77
N LEU A 433 5.42 19.15 15.27
CA LEU A 433 4.83 20.23 14.50
C LEU A 433 5.63 20.49 13.23
N ALA A 434 4.95 20.85 12.14
CA ALA A 434 5.58 21.39 10.94
C ALA A 434 5.42 22.90 10.89
N ILE A 435 6.48 23.60 10.47
CA ILE A 435 6.46 25.02 10.22
C ILE A 435 6.90 25.32 8.79
N TYR A 436 6.33 26.36 8.23
CA TYR A 436 6.56 26.79 6.85
C TYR A 436 7.05 28.22 6.76
N SER A 437 6.82 29.03 7.81
CA SER A 437 7.12 30.45 7.86
C SER A 437 7.59 30.92 9.23
N ASN A 438 8.16 32.14 9.29
CA ASN A 438 8.49 32.81 10.57
C ASN A 438 7.25 33.01 11.44
N ASP A 439 6.08 33.27 10.83
CA ASP A 439 4.84 33.48 11.59
C ASP A 439 4.40 32.20 12.29
N ASP A 440 4.61 31.03 11.66
CA ASP A 440 4.34 29.74 12.31
C ASP A 440 5.26 29.54 13.52
N TRP A 441 6.53 29.89 13.40
CA TRP A 441 7.48 29.83 14.52
C TRP A 441 7.06 30.73 15.67
N LEU A 442 6.72 32.00 15.40
CA LEU A 442 6.27 32.97 16.41
C LEU A 442 4.99 32.49 17.13
N LYS A 443 4.04 31.88 16.42
CA LYS A 443 2.86 31.25 17.02
C LYS A 443 3.28 30.15 18.00
N ILE A 444 4.22 29.27 17.61
CA ILE A 444 4.73 28.20 18.47
C ILE A 444 5.36 28.80 19.73
N GLU A 445 6.27 29.76 19.60
CA GLU A 445 6.90 30.41 20.76
C GLU A 445 5.91 31.07 21.71
N ASN A 446 4.86 31.69 21.18
CA ASN A 446 3.82 32.31 21.97
C ASN A 446 2.94 31.31 22.71
N GLN A 447 2.59 30.18 22.07
CA GLN A 447 1.75 29.16 22.69
C GLN A 447 2.48 28.28 23.69
N LEU A 448 3.78 28.06 23.51
CA LEU A 448 4.55 27.19 24.39
C LEU A 448 4.83 27.75 25.76
N GLN A 449 4.76 29.06 25.95
CA GLN A 449 5.17 29.87 27.14
C GLN A 449 5.69 29.10 28.38
N ASN A 450 5.09 27.97 28.79
CA ASN A 450 5.52 27.16 29.91
C ASN A 450 5.33 25.61 29.66
N LYS A 451 5.07 25.19 28.44
CA LYS A 451 4.70 23.80 28.11
C LYS A 451 5.83 22.93 27.60
N ALA A 452 6.90 23.55 27.10
CA ALA A 452 8.09 22.83 26.64
C ALA A 452 9.33 23.60 27.01
N SER A 453 10.29 22.92 27.61
CA SER A 453 11.60 23.51 27.99
C SER A 453 12.67 23.23 26.95
N ARG A 454 12.55 22.10 26.24
CA ARG A 454 13.52 21.60 25.26
C ARG A 454 12.80 21.31 23.93
N ILE A 455 13.16 22.05 22.90
CA ILE A 455 12.59 21.91 21.55
C ILE A 455 13.70 21.45 20.61
N LEU A 456 13.48 20.33 19.93
CA LEU A 456 14.35 19.89 18.84
C LEU A 456 13.81 20.46 17.52
N TYR A 457 14.51 21.42 16.95
CA TYR A 457 14.24 21.94 15.62
C TYR A 457 15.00 21.13 14.58
N LEU A 458 14.31 20.64 13.55
CA LEU A 458 14.87 19.82 12.48
C LEU A 458 14.73 20.53 11.12
N GLU A 459 15.82 20.60 10.40
CA GLU A 459 15.91 21.15 9.06
C GLU A 459 16.67 20.19 8.14
N TRP A 460 16.22 20.04 6.90
CA TRP A 460 16.90 19.22 5.91
C TRP A 460 18.23 19.87 5.47
N GLU A 461 19.33 19.12 5.49
CA GLU A 461 20.60 19.57 4.94
C GLU A 461 20.58 19.53 3.41
N GLY A 462 20.34 20.66 2.79
CA GLY A 462 20.43 20.86 1.35
C GLY A 462 19.13 21.39 0.70
N ASN A 463 19.33 22.08 -0.43
CA ASN A 463 18.24 22.67 -1.22
C ASN A 463 17.37 21.66 -1.98
N GLN A 464 17.45 20.37 -1.67
CA GLN A 464 16.70 19.31 -2.37
C GLN A 464 15.18 19.43 -2.19
N LEU A 465 14.71 20.05 -1.13
CA LEU A 465 13.29 20.32 -0.90
C LEU A 465 12.68 21.30 -1.91
N VAL A 466 13.50 22.24 -2.40
CA VAL A 466 13.05 23.26 -3.36
C VAL A 466 12.94 22.70 -4.76
N ASN A 467 13.71 21.65 -5.07
CA ASN A 467 13.76 21.01 -6.38
C ASN A 467 12.89 19.74 -6.47
N ALA A 468 12.35 19.26 -5.34
CA ALA A 468 11.37 18.18 -5.41
C ALA A 468 10.12 18.74 -6.10
N GLU A 469 9.79 18.19 -7.26
CA GLU A 469 8.54 18.44 -7.98
C GLU A 469 7.37 17.92 -7.14
N PHE A 470 7.05 18.62 -6.04
CA PHE A 470 5.82 18.38 -5.32
C PHE A 470 4.65 18.95 -6.13
N PRO A 471 3.63 18.15 -6.41
CA PRO A 471 2.63 18.48 -7.41
C PRO A 471 1.68 19.62 -7.04
N SER A 472 1.70 20.18 -5.84
CA SER A 472 0.75 21.22 -5.50
C SER A 472 1.39 22.60 -5.31
N ALA A 473 0.88 23.59 -6.07
CA ALA A 473 1.19 25.00 -5.93
C ALA A 473 0.99 25.54 -4.49
N ILE A 474 0.05 24.95 -3.75
CA ILE A 474 -0.29 25.29 -2.35
C ILE A 474 0.94 25.20 -1.42
N TRP A 475 1.85 24.28 -1.67
CA TRP A 475 3.07 24.13 -0.86
C TRP A 475 4.13 25.16 -1.19
N LYS A 476 4.25 25.52 -2.48
CA LYS A 476 5.21 26.56 -2.92
C LYS A 476 4.87 27.93 -2.34
N GLU A 477 3.57 28.23 -2.17
CA GLU A 477 3.10 29.50 -1.61
C GLU A 477 3.31 29.60 -0.10
N LYS A 478 3.25 28.49 0.63
CA LYS A 478 3.40 28.50 2.10
C LYS A 478 4.85 28.38 2.58
N PHE A 479 5.76 27.88 1.74
CA PHE A 479 7.13 27.61 2.13
C PHE A 479 8.01 28.84 1.92
N ASP A 480 8.39 29.50 3.02
CA ASP A 480 9.37 30.58 2.96
C ASP A 480 10.79 30.00 2.80
N ILE A 481 11.34 30.13 1.59
CA ILE A 481 12.70 29.67 1.25
C ILE A 481 13.75 30.43 2.09
N ASN A 482 13.48 31.67 2.44
CA ASN A 482 14.39 32.54 3.20
C ASN A 482 14.22 32.41 4.70
N PHE A 483 13.36 31.52 5.17
CA PHE A 483 13.18 31.27 6.60
C PHE A 483 14.49 30.96 7.27
N LYS A 484 14.82 31.74 8.29
CA LYS A 484 15.92 31.47 9.21
C LYS A 484 15.38 31.45 10.64
N LEU A 485 15.63 30.35 11.33
CA LEU A 485 15.24 30.19 12.71
C LEU A 485 15.88 31.32 13.57
N ASN A 486 15.03 32.17 14.12
CA ASN A 486 15.46 33.24 15.02
C ASN A 486 14.63 33.21 16.33
N PRO A 487 15.00 32.34 17.28
CA PRO A 487 14.23 32.17 18.51
C PRO A 487 14.38 33.35 19.44
N VAL A 488 13.28 33.94 19.86
CA VAL A 488 13.24 35.08 20.79
C VAL A 488 13.28 34.58 22.24
N LYS A 489 12.46 33.61 22.58
CA LYS A 489 12.28 33.07 23.94
C LYS A 489 13.16 31.86 24.24
N TYR A 490 13.82 31.32 23.25
CA TYR A 490 14.72 30.18 23.36
C TYR A 490 16.14 30.56 22.95
N LYS A 491 17.12 29.79 23.40
CA LYS A 491 18.53 29.86 22.94
C LYS A 491 18.89 28.53 22.29
N ILE A 492 19.72 28.58 21.26
CA ILE A 492 20.32 27.37 20.68
C ILE A 492 21.35 26.87 21.72
N HIS A 493 21.09 25.68 22.25
CA HIS A 493 21.96 25.02 23.22
C HIS A 493 23.02 24.16 22.52
N SER A 494 22.63 23.40 21.54
CA SER A 494 23.50 22.50 20.76
C SER A 494 22.97 22.26 19.36
N GLU A 495 23.89 21.96 18.44
CA GLU A 495 23.58 21.58 17.07
C GLU A 495 23.95 20.12 16.86
N TYR A 496 23.16 19.41 16.06
CA TYR A 496 23.31 17.99 15.75
C TYR A 496 23.27 17.77 14.24
N SER A 497 24.03 16.80 13.76
CA SER A 497 23.84 16.23 12.43
C SER A 497 23.13 14.89 12.59
N LEU A 498 21.90 14.82 12.13
CA LEU A 498 21.00 13.68 12.23
C LEU A 498 20.84 13.04 10.84
N ALA A 499 21.82 12.27 10.41
CA ALA A 499 21.90 11.72 9.05
C ALA A 499 21.89 12.82 7.98
N HIS A 500 20.74 13.11 7.38
CA HIS A 500 20.55 14.15 6.35
C HIS A 500 19.93 15.43 6.91
N PHE A 501 19.81 15.56 8.24
CA PHE A 501 19.15 16.69 8.88
C PHE A 501 20.10 17.46 9.78
N LYS A 502 19.96 18.75 9.75
CA LYS A 502 20.50 19.63 10.77
C LYS A 502 19.48 19.76 11.90
N GLY A 503 19.87 19.35 13.09
CA GLY A 503 19.07 19.50 14.30
C GLY A 503 19.63 20.61 15.18
N SER A 504 18.77 21.46 15.72
CA SER A 504 19.15 22.46 16.75
C SER A 504 18.30 22.21 17.99
N LEU A 505 18.94 21.94 19.12
CA LEU A 505 18.27 21.88 20.40
C LEU A 505 18.11 23.28 20.97
N LEU A 506 16.88 23.67 21.18
CA LEU A 506 16.51 24.97 21.75
C LEU A 506 16.09 24.76 23.19
N GLU A 507 16.67 25.56 24.10
CA GLU A 507 16.30 25.60 25.51
C GLU A 507 15.72 26.96 25.85
N LYS A 508 14.75 27.00 26.77
CA LYS A 508 14.11 28.22 27.22
C LYS A 508 15.19 29.14 27.89
N LYS A 509 15.17 30.43 27.54
CA LYS A 509 16.05 31.45 28.14
C LYS A 509 15.74 31.65 29.61
#